data_92cec7673b791cce53f3e9aa54bb925d
#
_entry.id   92cec7673b791cce53f3e9aa54bb925d
#
_cell.length_a   1.000
_cell.length_b   1.000
_cell.length_c   1.000
_cell.angle_alpha   90.00
_cell.angle_beta   90.00
_cell.angle_gamma   90.00
#
_symmetry.space_group_name_H-M   'P 1'
#
loop_
_entity.id
_entity.type
_entity.pdbx_description
1 polymer ?
#
loop_
_entity_poly.entity_id
_entity_poly.type
_entity_poly.pdbx_seq_one_letter_code
_entity_poly.pdbx_strand_id
1 'polypeptide(L)'
;MPGPVTWLPDAEGTVTDLPVFGSASPMREVTETVAFDAAWDSSRRAKVRELFDGMAADWSSRATPEREASILDALDRGGLAGGTVIELGSGTGLGTGHLIERFDDLIALDLSMQMLRHQPDLAPKVQADASMLPFPDGAADLLVLVNMLLFPAEVDRVVRPGGGLLWINTLGHETPIHLSPEAVVDALPGSWTATAGRAGSGLWAAVQRV
;
A
#
# COMPACT_ATOMS: atom_id res chain seq x y z
N MET A 1 -1.20 8.56 22.12
CA MET A 1 -0.97 9.65 21.13
C MET A 1 -0.40 8.99 19.88
N PRO A 2 -0.86 9.34 18.67
CA PRO A 2 -0.26 8.82 17.45
C PRO A 2 1.25 9.11 17.44
N GLY A 3 2.01 8.24 16.78
CA GLY A 3 3.45 8.43 16.63
C GLY A 3 3.77 9.64 15.75
N PRO A 4 4.97 10.20 15.83
CA PRO A 4 5.33 11.37 15.04
C PRO A 4 5.46 11.01 13.56
N VAL A 5 4.95 11.91 12.70
CA VAL A 5 5.18 11.90 11.25
C VAL A 5 6.12 13.04 10.89
N THR A 6 7.23 12.72 10.24
CA THR A 6 8.19 13.69 9.71
C THR A 6 7.99 13.84 8.22
N TRP A 7 7.59 15.03 7.76
CA TRP A 7 7.44 15.32 6.35
C TRP A 7 8.76 15.78 5.74
N LEU A 8 9.14 15.13 4.64
CA LEU A 8 10.24 15.58 3.78
C LEU A 8 9.78 16.71 2.84
N PRO A 9 10.70 17.53 2.34
CA PRO A 9 10.39 18.44 1.26
C PRO A 9 9.83 17.69 0.05
N ASP A 10 8.85 18.29 -0.64
CA ASP A 10 8.28 17.73 -1.84
C ASP A 10 9.38 17.47 -2.89
N ALA A 11 9.28 16.35 -3.60
CA ALA A 11 10.19 16.05 -4.70
C ALA A 11 9.99 17.03 -5.87
N GLU A 12 11.01 17.21 -6.68
CA GLU A 12 10.90 18.03 -7.90
C GLU A 12 9.81 17.47 -8.83
N GLY A 13 8.99 18.34 -9.38
CA GLY A 13 7.88 17.95 -10.27
C GLY A 13 6.65 17.41 -9.53
N THR A 14 6.56 17.59 -8.19
CA THR A 14 5.35 17.24 -7.45
C THR A 14 4.14 18.04 -7.92
N VAL A 15 3.05 17.33 -8.23
CA VAL A 15 1.77 17.92 -8.65
C VAL A 15 0.87 18.08 -7.44
N THR A 16 0.51 19.31 -7.10
CA THR A 16 -0.32 19.63 -5.94
C THR A 16 -1.78 19.90 -6.28
N ASP A 17 -2.07 20.26 -7.53
CA ASP A 17 -3.42 20.54 -8.02
C ASP A 17 -3.93 19.33 -8.83
N LEU A 18 -4.45 18.35 -8.11
CA LEU A 18 -5.02 17.14 -8.70
C LEU A 18 -6.51 17.34 -8.95
N PRO A 19 -7.05 16.84 -10.09
CA PRO A 19 -8.49 16.86 -10.33
C PRO A 19 -9.21 16.02 -9.27
N VAL A 20 -10.32 16.53 -8.76
CA VAL A 20 -11.17 15.82 -7.79
C VAL A 20 -11.69 14.53 -8.44
N PHE A 21 -11.27 13.40 -7.93
CA PHE A 21 -11.64 12.08 -8.46
C PHE A 21 -11.96 11.07 -7.35
N GLY A 22 -10.98 10.79 -6.50
CA GLY A 22 -11.06 9.70 -5.54
C GLY A 22 -11.62 10.10 -4.18
N SER A 23 -11.56 11.38 -3.82
CA SER A 23 -12.12 11.90 -2.57
C SER A 23 -13.65 11.73 -2.49
N ALA A 24 -14.34 11.67 -3.63
CA ALA A 24 -15.77 11.37 -3.73
C ALA A 24 -16.08 9.87 -3.92
N SER A 25 -15.08 9.00 -3.95
CA SER A 25 -15.26 7.56 -4.18
C SER A 25 -15.87 6.87 -2.95
N PRO A 26 -16.84 5.96 -3.13
CA PRO A 26 -17.32 5.09 -2.06
C PRO A 26 -16.21 4.25 -1.39
N MET A 27 -15.09 4.03 -2.09
CA MET A 27 -13.94 3.33 -1.52
C MET A 27 -13.26 4.10 -0.38
N ARG A 28 -13.48 5.43 -0.27
CA ARG A 28 -12.96 6.22 0.84
C ARG A 28 -13.56 5.76 2.18
N GLU A 29 -14.88 5.65 2.25
CA GLU A 29 -15.58 5.15 3.44
C GLU A 29 -15.16 3.71 3.77
N VAL A 30 -15.02 2.85 2.75
CA VAL A 30 -14.52 1.47 2.95
C VAL A 30 -13.12 1.49 3.55
N THR A 31 -12.23 2.35 3.07
CA THR A 31 -10.86 2.46 3.55
C THR A 31 -10.81 2.84 5.03
N GLU A 32 -11.55 3.88 5.42
CA GLU A 32 -11.63 4.36 6.79
C GLU A 32 -12.23 3.31 7.74
N THR A 33 -13.38 2.73 7.36
CA THR A 33 -14.06 1.74 8.22
C THR A 33 -13.27 0.43 8.35
N VAL A 34 -12.49 0.03 7.35
CA VAL A 34 -11.59 -1.13 7.44
C VAL A 34 -10.43 -0.83 8.38
N ALA A 35 -9.83 0.36 8.29
CA ALA A 35 -8.67 0.71 9.08
C ALA A 35 -9.00 0.97 10.56
N PHE A 36 -10.14 1.59 10.87
CA PHE A 36 -10.46 2.05 12.23
C PHE A 36 -11.52 1.22 12.94
N ASP A 37 -12.48 0.63 12.19
CA ASP A 37 -13.60 -0.12 12.77
C ASP A 37 -13.48 -1.63 12.55
N ALA A 38 -12.39 -2.10 11.91
CA ALA A 38 -12.18 -3.48 11.49
C ALA A 38 -13.37 -4.06 10.69
N ALA A 39 -14.08 -3.21 9.95
CA ALA A 39 -15.31 -3.54 9.25
C ALA A 39 -15.02 -4.29 7.93
N TRP A 40 -14.58 -5.54 8.05
CA TRP A 40 -14.30 -6.43 6.92
C TRP A 40 -14.98 -7.78 7.10
N ASP A 41 -15.99 -8.04 6.29
CA ASP A 41 -16.74 -9.29 6.29
C ASP A 41 -16.73 -9.96 4.90
N SER A 42 -17.32 -11.15 4.82
CA SER A 42 -17.38 -11.93 3.58
C SER A 42 -18.10 -11.22 2.43
N SER A 43 -19.12 -10.40 2.72
CA SER A 43 -19.88 -9.64 1.73
C SER A 43 -19.04 -8.49 1.17
N ARG A 44 -18.39 -7.71 2.04
CA ARG A 44 -17.51 -6.61 1.64
C ARG A 44 -16.32 -7.13 0.84
N ARG A 45 -15.68 -8.20 1.32
CA ARG A 45 -14.60 -8.90 0.60
C ARG A 45 -15.02 -9.33 -0.80
N ALA A 46 -16.20 -9.95 -0.93
CA ALA A 46 -16.70 -10.40 -2.23
C ALA A 46 -16.89 -9.24 -3.19
N LYS A 47 -17.51 -8.14 -2.73
CA LYS A 47 -17.72 -6.93 -3.55
C LYS A 47 -16.41 -6.27 -3.99
N VAL A 48 -15.45 -6.14 -3.10
CA VAL A 48 -14.13 -5.57 -3.41
C VAL A 48 -13.40 -6.46 -4.42
N ARG A 49 -13.41 -7.78 -4.21
CA ARG A 49 -12.81 -8.72 -5.17
C ARG A 49 -13.46 -8.63 -6.55
N GLU A 50 -14.79 -8.64 -6.62
CA GLU A 50 -15.54 -8.53 -7.89
C GLU A 50 -15.22 -7.23 -8.61
N LEU A 51 -15.12 -6.11 -7.90
CA LEU A 51 -14.73 -4.82 -8.45
C LEU A 51 -13.36 -4.89 -9.12
N PHE A 52 -12.35 -5.42 -8.44
CA PHE A 52 -11.00 -5.53 -8.98
C PHE A 52 -10.87 -6.61 -10.05
N ASP A 53 -11.56 -7.75 -9.92
CA ASP A 53 -11.64 -8.76 -10.98
C ASP A 53 -12.16 -8.14 -12.29
N GLY A 54 -13.19 -7.29 -12.22
CA GLY A 54 -13.76 -6.61 -13.39
C GLY A 54 -12.84 -5.56 -14.03
N MET A 55 -11.90 -5.01 -13.28
CA MET A 55 -10.97 -3.97 -13.78
C MET A 55 -9.62 -4.53 -14.23
N ALA A 56 -9.33 -5.80 -13.99
CA ALA A 56 -7.98 -6.36 -14.13
C ALA A 56 -7.40 -6.20 -15.55
N ALA A 57 -8.22 -6.40 -16.60
CA ALA A 57 -7.77 -6.34 -17.99
C ALA A 57 -7.20 -4.96 -18.39
N ASP A 58 -7.77 -3.88 -17.85
CA ASP A 58 -7.40 -2.51 -18.18
C ASP A 58 -6.57 -1.82 -17.08
N TRP A 59 -6.26 -2.54 -15.99
CA TRP A 59 -5.63 -1.93 -14.81
C TRP A 59 -4.28 -1.30 -15.12
N SER A 60 -3.44 -1.99 -15.89
CA SER A 60 -2.09 -1.53 -16.24
C SER A 60 -2.08 -0.23 -17.07
N SER A 61 -3.19 0.11 -17.75
CA SER A 61 -3.30 1.37 -18.50
C SER A 61 -3.31 2.61 -17.61
N ARG A 62 -3.44 2.43 -16.30
CA ARG A 62 -3.44 3.49 -15.29
C ARG A 62 -2.03 3.88 -14.82
N ALA A 63 -1.01 3.12 -15.24
CA ALA A 63 0.38 3.46 -14.97
C ALA A 63 0.77 4.72 -15.75
N THR A 64 1.31 5.72 -15.06
CA THR A 64 1.89 6.93 -15.66
C THR A 64 3.13 7.32 -14.87
N PRO A 65 4.12 7.99 -15.50
CA PRO A 65 5.32 8.43 -14.80
C PRO A 65 5.02 9.26 -13.53
N GLU A 66 3.99 10.09 -13.56
CA GLU A 66 3.59 10.93 -12.43
C GLU A 66 3.05 10.09 -11.25
N ARG A 67 2.39 8.97 -11.53
CA ARG A 67 1.90 8.05 -10.50
C ARG A 67 3.02 7.16 -9.96
N GLU A 68 3.92 6.72 -10.82
CA GLU A 68 5.07 5.88 -10.45
C GLU A 68 6.12 6.65 -9.64
N ALA A 69 6.22 7.97 -9.86
CA ALA A 69 7.16 8.82 -9.14
C ALA A 69 7.06 8.69 -7.62
N SER A 70 5.86 8.51 -7.06
CA SER A 70 5.69 8.31 -5.62
C SER A 70 6.22 6.97 -5.12
N ILE A 71 6.18 5.92 -5.95
CA ILE A 71 6.76 4.61 -5.61
C ILE A 71 8.28 4.72 -5.60
N LEU A 72 8.87 5.28 -6.65
CA LEU A 72 10.31 5.47 -6.78
C LEU A 72 10.87 6.34 -5.65
N ASP A 73 10.21 7.46 -5.38
CA ASP A 73 10.61 8.39 -4.32
C ASP A 73 10.53 7.75 -2.93
N ALA A 74 9.50 6.95 -2.67
CA ALA A 74 9.36 6.19 -1.43
C ALA A 74 10.50 5.18 -1.24
N LEU A 75 10.90 4.49 -2.30
CA LEU A 75 12.02 3.55 -2.29
C LEU A 75 13.37 4.23 -2.10
N ASP A 76 13.54 5.45 -2.63
CA ASP A 76 14.79 6.19 -2.54
C ASP A 76 14.93 6.94 -1.21
N ARG A 77 13.88 7.58 -0.72
CA ARG A 77 13.92 8.48 0.45
C ARG A 77 13.25 7.93 1.70
N GLY A 78 12.47 6.84 1.60
CA GLY A 78 11.75 6.27 2.74
C GLY A 78 12.63 5.64 3.81
N GLY A 79 13.86 5.23 3.46
CA GLY A 79 14.85 4.73 4.41
C GLY A 79 14.52 3.37 5.04
N LEU A 80 13.54 2.62 4.52
CA LEU A 80 13.21 1.29 5.02
C LEU A 80 14.12 0.24 4.38
N ALA A 81 14.69 -0.62 5.23
CA ALA A 81 15.46 -1.76 4.78
C ALA A 81 14.51 -2.94 4.48
N GLY A 82 14.87 -3.73 3.46
CA GLY A 82 14.21 -4.98 3.14
C GLY A 82 15.06 -6.18 3.56
N GLY A 83 14.40 -7.25 3.81
CA GLY A 83 14.83 -8.63 3.86
C GLY A 83 13.70 -9.36 3.17
N THR A 84 12.81 -10.04 3.92
CA THR A 84 11.57 -10.57 3.36
C THR A 84 10.56 -9.43 3.18
N VAL A 85 10.23 -9.11 1.93
CA VAL A 85 9.28 -8.07 1.54
C VAL A 85 8.00 -8.69 1.02
N ILE A 86 6.85 -8.22 1.49
CA ILE A 86 5.54 -8.69 1.02
C ILE A 86 4.77 -7.49 0.48
N GLU A 87 4.42 -7.52 -0.80
CA GLU A 87 3.54 -6.54 -1.42
C GLU A 87 2.09 -6.99 -1.27
N LEU A 88 1.26 -6.20 -0.57
CA LEU A 88 -0.16 -6.45 -0.38
C LEU A 88 -0.98 -5.63 -1.38
N GLY A 89 -1.86 -6.30 -2.12
CA GLY A 89 -2.63 -5.70 -3.20
C GLY A 89 -1.76 -5.40 -4.41
N SER A 90 -0.92 -6.36 -4.82
CA SER A 90 0.05 -6.18 -5.92
C SER A 90 -0.61 -5.90 -7.28
N GLY A 91 -1.89 -6.20 -7.42
CA GLY A 91 -2.64 -5.94 -8.63
C GLY A 91 -2.02 -6.61 -9.86
N THR A 92 -1.86 -5.85 -10.93
CA THR A 92 -1.20 -6.29 -12.16
C THR A 92 0.33 -6.09 -12.15
N GLY A 93 0.92 -5.76 -10.98
CA GLY A 93 2.38 -5.75 -10.79
C GLY A 93 3.07 -4.41 -11.03
N LEU A 94 2.36 -3.28 -10.99
CA LEU A 94 2.98 -1.97 -11.12
C LEU A 94 4.04 -1.73 -10.03
N GLY A 95 3.67 -1.91 -8.76
CA GLY A 95 4.59 -1.82 -7.64
C GLY A 95 5.66 -2.90 -7.71
N THR A 96 5.25 -4.16 -7.96
CA THR A 96 6.14 -5.32 -8.06
C THR A 96 7.32 -5.07 -8.99
N GLY A 97 7.09 -4.45 -10.15
CA GLY A 97 8.14 -4.14 -11.13
C GLY A 97 9.27 -3.26 -10.56
N HIS A 98 8.93 -2.29 -9.72
CA HIS A 98 9.92 -1.43 -9.06
C HIS A 98 10.54 -2.09 -7.83
N LEU A 99 9.76 -2.91 -7.10
CA LEU A 99 10.22 -3.57 -5.88
C LEU A 99 11.28 -4.63 -6.14
N ILE A 100 11.15 -5.42 -7.23
CA ILE A 100 12.15 -6.46 -7.58
C ILE A 100 13.53 -5.88 -7.96
N GLU A 101 13.59 -4.59 -8.32
CA GLU A 101 14.87 -3.91 -8.59
C GLU A 101 15.60 -3.52 -7.30
N ARG A 102 14.91 -3.58 -6.15
CA ARG A 102 15.42 -3.16 -4.84
C ARG A 102 15.52 -4.28 -3.82
N PHE A 103 14.70 -5.34 -3.96
CA PHE A 103 14.58 -6.39 -2.97
C PHE A 103 14.65 -7.77 -3.62
N ASP A 104 15.57 -8.61 -3.15
CA ASP A 104 15.78 -9.96 -3.68
C ASP A 104 14.71 -10.97 -3.21
N ASP A 105 14.12 -10.76 -2.02
CA ASP A 105 13.11 -11.65 -1.41
C ASP A 105 11.76 -10.93 -1.36
N LEU A 106 11.01 -10.96 -2.47
CA LEU A 106 9.72 -10.34 -2.64
C LEU A 106 8.61 -11.37 -2.88
N ILE A 107 7.50 -11.25 -2.17
CA ILE A 107 6.26 -12.01 -2.40
C ILE A 107 5.16 -11.01 -2.77
N ALA A 108 4.48 -11.25 -3.90
CA ALA A 108 3.34 -10.46 -4.35
C ALA A 108 2.03 -11.13 -3.94
N LEU A 109 1.14 -10.40 -3.25
CA LEU A 109 -0.13 -10.91 -2.77
C LEU A 109 -1.30 -10.04 -3.26
N ASP A 110 -2.37 -10.66 -3.73
CA ASP A 110 -3.61 -9.97 -4.07
C ASP A 110 -4.85 -10.84 -3.75
N LEU A 111 -5.96 -10.17 -3.46
CA LEU A 111 -7.27 -10.80 -3.27
C LEU A 111 -7.86 -11.30 -4.59
N SER A 112 -7.60 -10.58 -5.69
CA SER A 112 -8.11 -10.84 -7.03
C SER A 112 -7.20 -11.79 -7.79
N MET A 113 -7.71 -12.99 -8.11
CA MET A 113 -7.00 -13.90 -9.02
C MET A 113 -6.87 -13.32 -10.43
N GLN A 114 -7.81 -12.48 -10.88
CA GLN A 114 -7.71 -11.86 -12.20
C GLN A 114 -6.56 -10.85 -12.25
N MET A 115 -6.35 -10.07 -11.21
CA MET A 115 -5.19 -9.19 -11.09
C MET A 115 -3.89 -9.99 -11.20
N LEU A 116 -3.73 -11.06 -10.41
CA LEU A 116 -2.54 -11.90 -10.42
C LEU A 116 -2.27 -12.59 -11.76
N ARG A 117 -3.32 -12.91 -12.53
CA ARG A 117 -3.18 -13.48 -13.87
C ARG A 117 -2.63 -12.48 -14.90
N HIS A 118 -2.90 -11.19 -14.71
CA HIS A 118 -2.37 -10.12 -15.55
C HIS A 118 -0.99 -9.63 -15.09
N GLN A 119 -0.57 -10.00 -13.89
CA GLN A 119 0.75 -9.65 -13.37
C GLN A 119 1.84 -10.50 -14.04
N PRO A 120 2.93 -9.89 -14.56
CA PRO A 120 4.10 -10.63 -15.04
C PRO A 120 4.70 -11.53 -13.95
N ASP A 121 5.41 -12.58 -14.35
CA ASP A 121 6.05 -13.53 -13.41
C ASP A 121 7.39 -12.96 -12.89
N LEU A 122 7.31 -11.89 -12.12
CA LEU A 122 8.46 -11.19 -11.54
C LEU A 122 8.79 -11.66 -10.12
N ALA A 123 7.79 -12.11 -9.37
CA ALA A 123 7.91 -12.58 -7.99
C ALA A 123 6.90 -13.72 -7.75
N PRO A 124 7.09 -14.55 -6.72
CA PRO A 124 6.07 -15.48 -6.26
C PRO A 124 4.74 -14.77 -5.99
N LYS A 125 3.64 -15.32 -6.53
CA LYS A 125 2.28 -14.76 -6.41
C LYS A 125 1.43 -15.58 -5.46
N VAL A 126 0.76 -14.92 -4.53
CA VAL A 126 -0.13 -15.54 -3.54
C VAL A 126 -1.51 -14.92 -3.64
N GLN A 127 -2.55 -15.71 -3.89
CA GLN A 127 -3.93 -15.24 -3.74
C GLN A 127 -4.34 -15.37 -2.28
N ALA A 128 -4.55 -14.24 -1.60
CA ALA A 128 -5.00 -14.24 -0.21
C ALA A 128 -5.77 -12.96 0.14
N ASP A 129 -6.49 -13.03 1.27
CA ASP A 129 -7.13 -11.89 1.92
C ASP A 129 -6.16 -11.26 2.92
N ALA A 130 -5.83 -10.00 2.73
CA ALA A 130 -4.91 -9.27 3.61
C ALA A 130 -5.46 -9.02 5.02
N SER A 131 -6.73 -9.32 5.26
CA SER A 131 -7.31 -9.33 6.61
C SER A 131 -6.94 -10.57 7.42
N MET A 132 -6.36 -11.58 6.75
CA MET A 132 -5.90 -12.84 7.35
C MET A 132 -4.75 -13.40 6.50
N LEU A 133 -3.58 -12.83 6.67
CA LEU A 133 -2.40 -13.16 5.87
C LEU A 133 -1.89 -14.58 6.14
N PRO A 134 -1.54 -15.36 5.10
CA PRO A 134 -1.05 -16.74 5.24
C PRO A 134 0.44 -16.78 5.66
N PHE A 135 0.86 -15.87 6.51
CA PHE A 135 2.22 -15.78 7.02
C PHE A 135 2.23 -15.84 8.55
N PRO A 136 3.27 -16.39 9.18
CA PRO A 136 3.41 -16.38 10.63
C PRO A 136 3.68 -14.95 11.16
N ASP A 137 3.57 -14.80 12.48
CA ASP A 137 3.91 -13.56 13.18
C ASP A 137 5.37 -13.19 12.93
N GLY A 138 5.62 -11.93 12.63
CA GLY A 138 6.96 -11.41 12.39
C GLY A 138 7.65 -11.93 11.13
N ALA A 139 6.89 -12.42 10.13
CA ALA A 139 7.44 -12.97 8.90
C ALA A 139 8.04 -11.94 7.96
N ALA A 140 7.59 -10.69 8.01
CA ALA A 140 8.00 -9.66 7.09
C ALA A 140 8.96 -8.64 7.73
N ASP A 141 10.03 -8.30 7.02
CA ASP A 141 10.85 -7.14 7.30
C ASP A 141 10.15 -5.86 6.84
N LEU A 142 9.46 -5.94 5.70
CA LEU A 142 8.76 -4.83 5.09
C LEU A 142 7.45 -5.29 4.45
N LEU A 143 6.36 -4.64 4.78
CA LEU A 143 5.12 -4.70 3.99
C LEU A 143 5.06 -3.49 3.05
N VAL A 144 4.62 -3.68 1.81
CA VAL A 144 4.42 -2.60 0.84
C VAL A 144 2.97 -2.60 0.38
N LEU A 145 2.31 -1.46 0.52
CA LEU A 145 0.92 -1.25 0.15
C LEU A 145 0.82 -0.07 -0.83
N VAL A 146 0.53 -0.37 -2.09
CA VAL A 146 0.31 0.65 -3.14
C VAL A 146 -1.17 0.71 -3.46
N ASN A 147 -1.85 1.80 -3.10
CA ASN A 147 -3.30 1.99 -3.27
C ASN A 147 -4.12 0.81 -2.70
N MET A 148 -3.76 0.33 -1.52
CA MET A 148 -4.33 -0.85 -0.88
C MET A 148 -5.06 -0.47 0.41
N LEU A 149 -6.04 -1.28 0.84
CA LEU A 149 -6.68 -1.17 2.15
C LEU A 149 -5.68 -1.50 3.27
N LEU A 150 -5.77 -0.78 4.38
CA LEU A 150 -4.96 -1.04 5.57
C LEU A 150 -5.71 -1.99 6.52
N PHE A 151 -5.06 -3.09 6.89
CA PHE A 151 -5.52 -4.03 7.91
C PHE A 151 -4.57 -3.98 9.11
N PRO A 152 -4.77 -3.05 10.06
CA PRO A 152 -3.78 -2.73 11.09
C PRO A 152 -3.33 -3.91 11.94
N ALA A 153 -4.27 -4.78 12.34
CA ALA A 153 -3.96 -5.96 13.16
C ALA A 153 -3.03 -6.95 12.45
N GLU A 154 -3.25 -7.16 11.14
CA GLU A 154 -2.39 -8.06 10.33
C GLU A 154 -1.04 -7.43 10.02
N VAL A 155 -0.99 -6.12 9.79
CA VAL A 155 0.29 -5.38 9.66
C VAL A 155 1.10 -5.53 10.95
N ASP A 156 0.51 -5.27 12.11
CA ASP A 156 1.20 -5.40 13.40
C ASP A 156 1.65 -6.83 13.69
N ARG A 157 0.85 -7.84 13.31
CA ARG A 157 1.17 -9.24 13.50
C ARG A 157 2.32 -9.72 12.63
N VAL A 158 2.27 -9.36 11.33
CA VAL A 158 3.19 -9.93 10.32
C VAL A 158 4.51 -9.17 10.23
N VAL A 159 4.53 -7.87 10.53
CA VAL A 159 5.77 -7.10 10.56
C VAL A 159 6.56 -7.43 11.84
N ARG A 160 7.82 -7.86 11.67
CA ARG A 160 8.68 -8.14 12.83
C ARG A 160 9.01 -6.87 13.63
N PRO A 161 9.43 -6.99 14.89
CA PRO A 161 9.99 -5.87 15.64
C PRO A 161 11.15 -5.20 14.86
N GLY A 162 11.12 -3.88 14.74
CA GLY A 162 12.09 -3.12 13.94
C GLY A 162 11.86 -3.19 12.42
N GLY A 163 10.84 -3.90 11.95
CA GLY A 163 10.40 -3.90 10.55
C GLY A 163 9.56 -2.67 10.20
N GLY A 164 9.02 -2.61 8.99
CA GLY A 164 8.29 -1.45 8.52
C GLY A 164 7.14 -1.72 7.57
N LEU A 165 6.41 -0.66 7.28
CA LEU A 165 5.34 -0.59 6.31
C LEU A 165 5.62 0.57 5.36
N LEU A 166 5.58 0.33 4.05
CA LEU A 166 5.59 1.37 3.03
C LEU A 166 4.16 1.54 2.49
N TRP A 167 3.56 2.67 2.83
CA TRP A 167 2.21 3.06 2.41
C TRP A 167 2.31 4.09 1.28
N ILE A 168 1.70 3.80 0.12
CA ILE A 168 1.79 4.66 -1.07
C ILE A 168 0.42 4.89 -1.67
N ASN A 169 0.07 6.14 -1.88
CA ASN A 169 -1.11 6.60 -2.59
C ASN A 169 -0.70 7.35 -3.86
N THR A 170 -0.81 6.71 -5.02
CA THR A 170 -0.27 7.20 -6.31
C THR A 170 -0.99 8.43 -6.90
N LEU A 171 -2.15 8.79 -6.36
CA LEU A 171 -2.88 10.03 -6.66
C LEU A 171 -3.02 10.90 -5.40
N GLY A 172 -2.08 10.78 -4.46
CA GLY A 172 -2.12 11.55 -3.23
C GLY A 172 -3.47 11.44 -2.51
N HIS A 173 -4.02 12.55 -2.06
CA HIS A 173 -5.33 12.61 -1.41
C HIS A 173 -6.50 12.26 -2.34
N GLU A 174 -6.30 12.27 -3.66
CA GLU A 174 -7.29 11.84 -4.66
C GLU A 174 -7.23 10.34 -4.98
N THR A 175 -6.39 9.57 -4.30
CA THR A 175 -6.48 8.11 -4.38
C THR A 175 -7.81 7.64 -3.75
N PRO A 176 -8.63 6.83 -4.44
CA PRO A 176 -9.88 6.30 -3.86
C PRO A 176 -9.64 5.55 -2.54
N ILE A 177 -8.57 4.77 -2.47
CA ILE A 177 -8.11 4.09 -1.24
C ILE A 177 -7.00 4.95 -0.62
N HIS A 178 -7.38 5.92 0.20
CA HIS A 178 -6.43 6.84 0.81
C HIS A 178 -6.61 6.95 2.32
N LEU A 179 -5.48 6.95 3.03
CA LEU A 179 -5.33 7.47 4.40
C LEU A 179 -4.14 8.43 4.40
N SER A 180 -4.21 9.48 5.22
CA SER A 180 -3.04 10.31 5.44
C SER A 180 -1.95 9.53 6.20
N PRO A 181 -0.67 9.92 6.10
CA PRO A 181 0.40 9.33 6.90
C PRO A 181 0.10 9.28 8.38
N GLU A 182 -0.50 10.34 8.92
CA GLU A 182 -0.92 10.43 10.32
C GLU A 182 -2.01 9.40 10.65
N ALA A 183 -3.01 9.25 9.76
CA ALA A 183 -4.08 8.28 9.92
C ALA A 183 -3.57 6.83 9.84
N VAL A 184 -2.57 6.56 9.01
CA VAL A 184 -1.92 5.24 8.95
C VAL A 184 -1.24 4.92 10.28
N VAL A 185 -0.45 5.85 10.82
CA VAL A 185 0.23 5.67 12.12
C VAL A 185 -0.77 5.53 13.26
N ASP A 186 -1.86 6.31 13.24
CA ASP A 186 -2.91 6.27 14.28
C ASP A 186 -3.71 4.96 14.27
N ALA A 187 -3.90 4.35 13.10
CA ALA A 187 -4.62 3.08 12.97
C ALA A 187 -3.80 1.87 13.43
N LEU A 188 -2.47 1.94 13.41
CA LEU A 188 -1.62 0.80 13.74
C LEU A 188 -1.52 0.57 15.25
N PRO A 189 -1.68 -0.68 15.74
CA PRO A 189 -1.47 -1.02 17.15
C PRO A 189 0.00 -0.82 17.58
N GLY A 190 0.21 -0.43 18.82
CA GLY A 190 1.56 -0.29 19.38
C GLY A 190 2.21 1.07 19.09
N SER A 191 3.51 1.08 18.85
CA SER A 191 4.29 2.31 18.65
C SER A 191 4.93 2.32 17.27
N TRP A 192 4.55 3.30 16.47
CA TRP A 192 5.05 3.49 15.12
C TRP A 192 5.43 4.96 14.89
N THR A 193 6.42 5.17 14.04
CA THR A 193 6.82 6.49 13.56
C THR A 193 6.82 6.50 12.05
N ALA A 194 6.71 7.66 11.42
CA ALA A 194 6.72 7.71 9.96
C ALA A 194 7.58 8.86 9.43
N THR A 195 8.20 8.59 8.28
CA THR A 195 8.70 9.62 7.36
C THR A 195 7.76 9.64 6.16
N ALA A 196 7.30 10.82 5.75
CA ALA A 196 6.38 10.98 4.65
C ALA A 196 6.92 11.93 3.59
N GLY A 197 6.50 11.75 2.34
CA GLY A 197 6.89 12.60 1.23
C GLY A 197 5.86 12.62 0.11
N ARG A 198 6.06 13.56 -0.83
CA ARG A 198 5.27 13.69 -2.05
C ARG A 198 6.18 13.67 -3.27
N ALA A 199 5.73 13.00 -4.33
CA ALA A 199 6.40 12.98 -5.62
C ALA A 199 5.40 12.70 -6.75
N GLY A 200 5.58 13.34 -7.89
CA GLY A 200 4.61 13.27 -8.98
C GLY A 200 3.21 13.61 -8.49
N SER A 201 2.22 12.77 -8.80
CA SER A 201 0.84 12.94 -8.32
C SER A 201 0.57 12.27 -6.96
N GLY A 202 1.55 11.58 -6.37
CA GLY A 202 1.34 10.73 -5.20
C GLY A 202 1.92 11.25 -3.91
N LEU A 203 1.57 10.55 -2.84
CA LEU A 203 2.18 10.68 -1.52
C LEU A 203 2.53 9.30 -0.98
N TRP A 204 3.47 9.25 -0.05
CA TRP A 204 3.89 8.03 0.61
C TRP A 204 4.25 8.26 2.08
N ALA A 205 4.22 7.18 2.84
CA ALA A 205 4.71 7.11 4.21
C ALA A 205 5.53 5.83 4.41
N ALA A 206 6.76 6.00 4.86
CA ALA A 206 7.61 4.94 5.37
C ALA A 206 7.41 4.86 6.88
N VAL A 207 6.70 3.84 7.33
CA VAL A 207 6.25 3.67 8.71
C VAL A 207 7.09 2.61 9.38
N GLN A 208 7.78 2.98 10.45
CA GLN A 208 8.73 2.15 11.18
C GLN A 208 8.13 1.70 12.51
N ARG A 209 8.20 0.39 12.80
CA ARG A 209 7.84 -0.16 14.09
C ARG A 209 8.94 0.14 15.12
N VAL A 210 8.59 0.79 16.23
CA VAL A 210 9.50 1.18 17.30
C VAL A 210 9.61 0.10 18.36
#